data_f9ed89842c0ed82035d93d6e07f0f356
#
_entry.id   f9ed89842c0ed82035d93d6e07f0f356
#
_cell.length_a   1.000
_cell.length_b   1.000
_cell.length_c   1.000
_cell.angle_alpha   90.00
_cell.angle_beta   90.00
_cell.angle_gamma   90.00
#
_symmetry.space_group_name_H-M   'P 1'
#
loop_
_entity.id
_entity.type
_entity.pdbx_description
1 polymer ?
#
loop_
_entity_poly.entity_id
_entity_poly.type
_entity_poly.pdbx_seq_one_letter_code
_entity_poly.pdbx_strand_id
1 'polypeptide(L)'
;CCVVLMLTMDSILLPFIFLLCIGVSILWNMGTNYFLGEISYITKAVAAVLQLGVTLDYSIFLWHSYKEEQQTYSDKDEAMASAICKTISSIVGSSLTTVAGFVAICFMSFTLGRDLGIVMSKGVILGVLGTVILLPCVIRILDRALEKTSHKPLLPSVAGISKFVTKHYKVLFVVLIVLCIPAFYGYNNVGKYYDMSACLPQELESVKANTKLSETFDVSTNHLVLVDADVPQKDVVAMTDEMAEVDGVKQVLSIDSLLGAGIPESIVPDEILSELKSDEYQLMLISSEYIISSDAVNRQIDELNEILKKYD
;
A
#
# COMPACT_ATOMS: atom_id res chain seq x y z
N CYS A 1 3.65 -3.33 19.87
CA CYS A 1 2.27 -3.50 20.34
C CYS A 1 2.19 -4.14 21.73
N CYS A 2 2.67 -5.38 21.91
CA CYS A 2 2.54 -6.17 23.15
C CYS A 2 3.08 -5.42 24.40
N VAL A 3 4.29 -4.85 24.32
CA VAL A 3 4.91 -4.10 25.43
C VAL A 3 4.07 -2.89 25.82
N VAL A 4 3.57 -2.13 24.86
CA VAL A 4 2.72 -0.95 25.12
C VAL A 4 1.42 -1.38 25.81
N LEU A 5 0.78 -2.45 25.32
CA LEU A 5 -0.43 -2.99 25.92
C LEU A 5 -0.21 -3.51 27.34
N MET A 6 0.94 -4.15 27.64
CA MET A 6 1.28 -4.56 29.01
C MET A 6 1.41 -3.39 29.99
N LEU A 7 1.89 -2.25 29.50
CA LEU A 7 2.03 -1.02 30.30
C LEU A 7 0.70 -0.29 30.48
N THR A 8 -0.21 -0.40 29.53
CA THR A 8 -1.48 0.35 29.51
C THR A 8 -2.66 -0.42 30.10
N MET A 9 -2.66 -1.75 29.96
CA MET A 9 -3.76 -2.60 30.42
C MET A 9 -3.57 -2.99 31.88
N ASP A 10 -4.63 -3.52 32.47
CA ASP A 10 -4.73 -3.94 33.88
C ASP A 10 -4.40 -5.43 34.11
N SER A 11 -3.92 -6.15 33.09
CA SER A 11 -3.48 -7.53 33.18
C SER A 11 -2.38 -7.84 32.18
N ILE A 12 -1.33 -8.56 32.61
CA ILE A 12 -0.22 -9.00 31.73
C ILE A 12 -0.69 -10.00 30.67
N LEU A 13 -1.72 -10.80 30.97
CA LEU A 13 -2.23 -11.83 30.06
C LEU A 13 -3.11 -11.25 28.94
N LEU A 14 -3.75 -10.11 29.17
CA LEU A 14 -4.72 -9.51 28.28
C LEU A 14 -4.16 -9.18 26.88
N PRO A 15 -2.95 -8.57 26.75
CA PRO A 15 -2.34 -8.34 25.45
C PRO A 15 -2.15 -9.60 24.62
N PHE A 16 -1.82 -10.72 25.24
CA PHE A 16 -1.66 -12.01 24.54
C PHE A 16 -3.01 -12.54 24.04
N ILE A 17 -4.08 -12.37 24.83
CA ILE A 17 -5.44 -12.74 24.41
C ILE A 17 -5.86 -11.89 23.21
N PHE A 18 -5.64 -10.58 23.25
CA PHE A 18 -5.95 -9.70 22.11
C PHE A 18 -5.19 -10.12 20.86
N LEU A 19 -3.88 -10.29 20.97
CA LEU A 19 -3.04 -10.69 19.84
C LEU A 19 -3.42 -12.07 19.31
N LEU A 20 -3.82 -13.02 20.16
CA LEU A 20 -4.31 -14.34 19.75
C LEU A 20 -5.61 -14.18 18.91
N CYS A 21 -6.60 -13.48 19.43
CA CYS A 21 -7.89 -13.28 18.73
C CYS A 21 -7.73 -12.54 17.41
N ILE A 22 -6.87 -11.51 17.39
CA ILE A 22 -6.54 -10.76 16.19
C ILE A 22 -5.77 -11.64 15.21
N GLY A 23 -4.81 -12.44 15.70
CA GLY A 23 -4.06 -13.39 14.88
C GLY A 23 -4.95 -14.41 14.18
N VAL A 24 -5.98 -14.94 14.87
CA VAL A 24 -7.00 -15.80 14.26
C VAL A 24 -7.80 -15.05 13.20
N SER A 25 -8.19 -13.82 13.46
CA SER A 25 -8.93 -13.00 12.49
C SER A 25 -8.08 -12.68 11.25
N ILE A 26 -6.78 -12.42 11.42
CA ILE A 26 -5.83 -12.24 10.31
C ILE A 26 -5.66 -13.55 9.53
N LEU A 27 -5.55 -14.67 10.22
CA LEU A 27 -5.46 -15.98 9.58
C LEU A 27 -6.70 -16.27 8.72
N TRP A 28 -7.90 -15.99 9.21
CA TRP A 28 -9.13 -16.13 8.44
C TRP A 28 -9.13 -15.20 7.23
N ASN A 29 -8.71 -13.94 7.39
CA ASN A 29 -8.62 -13.00 6.28
C ASN A 29 -7.63 -13.48 5.22
N MET A 30 -6.42 -13.88 5.62
CA MET A 30 -5.41 -14.37 4.68
C MET A 30 -5.81 -15.70 4.03
N GLY A 31 -6.36 -16.64 4.80
CA GLY A 31 -6.79 -17.95 4.31
C GLY A 31 -7.92 -17.86 3.28
N THR A 32 -8.87 -16.96 3.48
CA THR A 32 -9.98 -16.76 2.53
C THR A 32 -9.56 -16.05 1.23
N ASN A 33 -8.32 -15.54 1.13
CA ASN A 33 -7.77 -15.03 -0.14
C ASN A 33 -7.52 -16.16 -1.16
N TYR A 34 -7.47 -17.41 -0.71
CA TYR A 34 -7.43 -18.57 -1.62
C TYR A 34 -8.54 -18.54 -2.69
N PHE A 35 -9.73 -18.06 -2.32
CA PHE A 35 -10.86 -17.93 -3.26
C PHE A 35 -10.72 -16.74 -4.23
N LEU A 36 -9.79 -15.82 -3.99
CA LEU A 36 -9.51 -14.67 -4.86
C LEU A 36 -8.42 -14.98 -5.89
N GLY A 37 -7.73 -16.12 -5.76
CA GLY A 37 -6.60 -16.51 -6.58
C GLY A 37 -5.31 -15.91 -6.06
N GLU A 38 -4.81 -14.87 -6.70
CA GLU A 38 -3.56 -14.20 -6.35
C GLU A 38 -3.81 -12.86 -5.65
N ILE A 39 -2.94 -12.49 -4.74
CA ILE A 39 -2.90 -11.18 -4.09
C ILE A 39 -1.49 -10.60 -4.15
N SER A 40 -1.38 -9.29 -4.27
CA SER A 40 -0.09 -8.60 -4.26
C SER A 40 0.66 -8.86 -2.94
N TYR A 41 1.98 -8.98 -3.04
CA TYR A 41 2.89 -9.04 -1.88
C TYR A 41 2.69 -7.83 -0.94
N ILE A 42 2.53 -6.63 -1.50
CA ILE A 42 2.26 -5.40 -0.75
C ILE A 42 0.94 -5.52 0.02
N THR A 43 -0.11 -5.99 -0.65
CA THR A 43 -1.42 -6.22 -0.02
C THR A 43 -1.31 -7.19 1.16
N LYS A 44 -0.57 -8.29 1.00
CA LYS A 44 -0.37 -9.29 2.07
C LYS A 44 0.32 -8.68 3.29
N ALA A 45 1.36 -7.88 3.09
CA ALA A 45 2.13 -7.27 4.18
C ALA A 45 1.31 -6.17 4.89
N VAL A 46 0.71 -5.27 4.14
CA VAL A 46 -0.03 -4.11 4.66
C VAL A 46 -1.32 -4.54 5.34
N ALA A 47 -2.06 -5.50 4.76
CA ALA A 47 -3.33 -5.95 5.31
C ALA A 47 -3.20 -6.54 6.73
N ALA A 48 -2.17 -7.33 7.00
CA ALA A 48 -1.96 -7.89 8.34
C ALA A 48 -1.71 -6.79 9.39
N VAL A 49 -0.90 -5.79 9.06
CA VAL A 49 -0.54 -4.69 9.98
C VAL A 49 -1.74 -3.77 10.23
N LEU A 50 -2.44 -3.38 9.16
CA LEU A 50 -3.62 -2.50 9.31
C LEU A 50 -4.76 -3.21 10.03
N GLN A 51 -5.02 -4.48 9.74
CA GLN A 51 -6.03 -5.27 10.45
C GLN A 51 -5.69 -5.37 11.94
N LEU A 52 -4.42 -5.59 12.29
CA LEU A 52 -3.98 -5.58 13.69
C LEU A 52 -4.35 -4.26 14.37
N GLY A 53 -4.03 -3.11 13.77
CA GLY A 53 -4.32 -1.79 14.34
C GLY A 53 -5.81 -1.57 14.56
N VAL A 54 -6.61 -1.74 13.52
CA VAL A 54 -8.07 -1.49 13.57
C VAL A 54 -8.78 -2.43 14.55
N THR A 55 -8.45 -3.74 14.53
CA THR A 55 -9.11 -4.72 15.40
C THR A 55 -8.70 -4.57 16.86
N LEU A 56 -7.47 -4.10 17.11
CA LEU A 56 -6.98 -3.87 18.47
C LEU A 56 -7.82 -2.81 19.20
N ASP A 57 -8.13 -1.71 18.52
CA ASP A 57 -8.93 -0.62 19.10
C ASP A 57 -10.33 -1.11 19.52
N TYR A 58 -10.96 -1.95 18.70
CA TYR A 58 -12.25 -2.57 19.04
C TYR A 58 -12.14 -3.49 20.25
N SER A 59 -11.04 -4.25 20.35
CA SER A 59 -10.80 -5.16 21.48
C SER A 59 -10.59 -4.43 22.79
N ILE A 60 -9.83 -3.33 22.76
CA ILE A 60 -9.61 -2.45 23.92
C ILE A 60 -10.93 -1.81 24.35
N PHE A 61 -11.72 -1.31 23.41
CA PHE A 61 -13.01 -0.67 23.71
C PHE A 61 -14.00 -1.63 24.37
N LEU A 62 -14.11 -2.86 23.85
CA LEU A 62 -14.95 -3.90 24.44
C LEU A 62 -14.48 -4.28 25.86
N TRP A 63 -13.16 -4.40 26.05
CA TRP A 63 -12.60 -4.71 27.38
C TRP A 63 -12.91 -3.64 28.40
N HIS A 64 -12.71 -2.37 28.07
CA HIS A 64 -13.02 -1.27 29.00
C HIS A 64 -14.51 -1.24 29.35
N SER A 65 -15.37 -1.42 28.36
CA SER A 65 -16.82 -1.53 28.61
C SER A 65 -17.15 -2.71 29.55
N TYR A 66 -16.53 -3.87 29.32
CA TYR A 66 -16.73 -5.04 30.19
C TYR A 66 -16.26 -4.77 31.64
N LYS A 67 -15.14 -4.10 31.84
CA LYS A 67 -14.67 -3.70 33.16
C LYS A 67 -15.61 -2.71 33.86
N GLU A 68 -16.21 -1.81 33.12
CA GLU A 68 -17.20 -0.87 33.64
C GLU A 68 -18.49 -1.60 34.05
N GLU A 69 -18.98 -2.53 33.22
CA GLU A 69 -20.17 -3.33 33.52
C GLU A 69 -19.97 -4.29 34.72
N GLN A 70 -18.77 -4.80 34.93
CA GLN A 70 -18.44 -5.59 36.13
C GLN A 70 -18.65 -4.82 37.45
N GLN A 71 -18.69 -3.50 37.43
CA GLN A 71 -19.01 -2.71 38.64
C GLN A 71 -20.51 -2.66 38.91
N THR A 72 -21.33 -2.91 37.91
CA THR A 72 -22.78 -2.83 37.97
C THR A 72 -23.44 -4.21 38.16
N TYR A 73 -22.92 -5.20 37.46
CA TYR A 73 -23.44 -6.57 37.47
C TYR A 73 -22.58 -7.50 38.30
N SER A 74 -23.20 -8.28 39.18
CA SER A 74 -22.48 -9.29 39.98
C SER A 74 -22.17 -10.56 39.16
N ASP A 75 -22.99 -10.86 38.15
CA ASP A 75 -22.73 -11.96 37.22
C ASP A 75 -21.89 -11.46 36.05
N LYS A 76 -20.80 -12.17 35.80
CA LYS A 76 -19.85 -11.88 34.73
C LYS A 76 -20.42 -12.12 33.33
N ASP A 77 -21.37 -13.04 33.19
CA ASP A 77 -22.03 -13.31 31.91
C ASP A 77 -22.98 -12.17 31.55
N GLU A 78 -23.74 -11.64 32.52
CA GLU A 78 -24.58 -10.48 32.34
C GLU A 78 -23.74 -9.22 32.05
N ALA A 79 -22.63 -9.04 32.76
CA ALA A 79 -21.70 -7.95 32.52
C ALA A 79 -21.12 -7.98 31.11
N MET A 80 -20.73 -9.15 30.59
CA MET A 80 -20.19 -9.31 29.24
C MET A 80 -21.29 -9.05 28.19
N ALA A 81 -22.50 -9.59 28.39
CA ALA A 81 -23.62 -9.36 27.49
C ALA A 81 -23.97 -7.86 27.41
N SER A 82 -24.01 -7.17 28.54
CA SER A 82 -24.25 -5.73 28.60
C SER A 82 -23.15 -4.94 27.88
N ALA A 83 -21.88 -5.29 28.10
CA ALA A 83 -20.74 -4.67 27.42
C ALA A 83 -20.81 -4.80 25.90
N ILE A 84 -21.13 -6.00 25.40
CA ILE A 84 -21.33 -6.23 23.96
C ILE A 84 -22.49 -5.37 23.43
N CYS A 85 -23.63 -5.36 24.09
CA CYS A 85 -24.78 -4.55 23.68
C CYS A 85 -24.47 -3.04 23.62
N LYS A 86 -23.69 -2.52 24.57
CA LYS A 86 -23.28 -1.11 24.60
C LYS A 86 -22.29 -0.75 23.51
N THR A 87 -21.38 -1.65 23.19
CA THR A 87 -20.25 -1.36 22.28
C THR A 87 -20.53 -1.70 20.83
N ILE A 88 -21.43 -2.67 20.55
CA ILE A 88 -21.65 -3.21 19.20
C ILE A 88 -22.06 -2.12 18.20
N SER A 89 -22.93 -1.20 18.59
CA SER A 89 -23.38 -0.12 17.71
C SER A 89 -22.23 0.80 17.30
N SER A 90 -21.33 1.14 18.24
CA SER A 90 -20.18 1.98 17.98
C SER A 90 -19.13 1.24 17.14
N ILE A 91 -18.86 -0.04 17.44
CA ILE A 91 -17.92 -0.88 16.68
C ILE A 91 -18.40 -1.06 15.25
N VAL A 92 -19.67 -1.41 15.05
CA VAL A 92 -20.27 -1.60 13.71
C VAL A 92 -20.30 -0.28 12.94
N GLY A 93 -20.70 0.83 13.58
CA GLY A 93 -20.71 2.15 12.95
C GLY A 93 -19.33 2.58 12.47
N SER A 94 -18.29 2.45 13.32
CA SER A 94 -16.90 2.75 12.96
C SER A 94 -16.37 1.81 11.88
N SER A 95 -16.63 0.51 11.99
CA SER A 95 -16.17 -0.46 10.99
C SER A 95 -16.82 -0.25 9.63
N LEU A 96 -18.11 0.14 9.59
CA LEU A 96 -18.81 0.40 8.33
C LEU A 96 -18.18 1.57 7.56
N THR A 97 -17.79 2.65 8.26
CA THR A 97 -17.09 3.77 7.62
C THR A 97 -15.72 3.37 7.10
N THR A 98 -15.00 2.54 7.84
CA THR A 98 -13.70 2.00 7.43
C THR A 98 -13.83 1.08 6.21
N VAL A 99 -14.80 0.18 6.20
CA VAL A 99 -15.14 -0.69 5.06
C VAL A 99 -15.51 0.15 3.84
N ALA A 100 -16.37 1.17 4.00
CA ALA A 100 -16.74 2.07 2.90
C ALA A 100 -15.50 2.77 2.29
N GLY A 101 -14.55 3.21 3.11
CA GLY A 101 -13.28 3.77 2.66
C GLY A 101 -12.45 2.78 1.83
N PHE A 102 -12.32 1.53 2.28
CA PHE A 102 -11.61 0.50 1.52
C PHE A 102 -12.35 0.08 0.25
N VAL A 103 -13.68 0.01 0.29
CA VAL A 103 -14.48 -0.25 -0.92
C VAL A 103 -14.29 0.88 -1.94
N ALA A 104 -14.18 2.14 -1.51
CA ALA A 104 -13.90 3.25 -2.43
C ALA A 104 -12.57 3.08 -3.17
N ILE A 105 -11.54 2.51 -2.52
CA ILE A 105 -10.24 2.22 -3.16
C ILE A 105 -10.39 1.15 -4.27
N CYS A 106 -11.37 0.26 -4.19
CA CYS A 106 -11.61 -0.75 -5.24
C CYS A 106 -11.97 -0.14 -6.60
N PHE A 107 -12.45 1.10 -6.65
CA PHE A 107 -12.79 1.80 -7.89
C PHE A 107 -11.59 2.52 -8.54
N MET A 108 -10.40 2.39 -7.97
CA MET A 108 -9.18 2.89 -8.63
C MET A 108 -8.87 2.06 -9.87
N SER A 109 -8.35 2.72 -10.91
CA SER A 109 -7.87 2.05 -12.14
C SER A 109 -6.65 1.15 -11.89
N PHE A 110 -5.94 1.37 -10.78
CA PHE A 110 -4.74 0.62 -10.42
C PHE A 110 -5.11 -0.68 -9.70
N THR A 111 -4.70 -1.82 -10.24
CA THR A 111 -5.07 -3.16 -9.76
C THR A 111 -4.70 -3.42 -8.30
N LEU A 112 -3.57 -2.85 -7.83
CA LEU A 112 -3.16 -2.93 -6.43
C LEU A 112 -4.19 -2.29 -5.48
N GLY A 113 -4.84 -1.20 -5.92
CA GLY A 113 -5.91 -0.55 -5.14
C GLY A 113 -7.11 -1.46 -4.95
N ARG A 114 -7.52 -2.16 -6.01
CA ARG A 114 -8.61 -3.13 -5.95
C ARG A 114 -8.30 -4.29 -5.00
N ASP A 115 -7.09 -4.82 -5.08
CA ASP A 115 -6.60 -5.89 -4.22
C ASP A 115 -6.63 -5.49 -2.74
N LEU A 116 -6.01 -4.35 -2.43
CA LEU A 116 -6.01 -3.77 -1.09
C LEU A 116 -7.44 -3.52 -0.58
N GLY A 117 -8.29 -2.91 -1.41
CA GLY A 117 -9.66 -2.59 -1.03
C GLY A 117 -10.47 -3.82 -0.63
N ILE A 118 -10.42 -4.90 -1.41
CA ILE A 118 -11.14 -6.14 -1.12
C ILE A 118 -10.59 -6.82 0.14
N VAL A 119 -9.27 -7.02 0.22
CA VAL A 119 -8.64 -7.74 1.34
C VAL A 119 -8.81 -6.98 2.64
N MET A 120 -8.70 -5.65 2.62
CA MET A 120 -8.88 -4.82 3.80
C MET A 120 -10.33 -4.74 4.26
N SER A 121 -11.29 -4.55 3.35
CA SER A 121 -12.72 -4.54 3.69
C SER A 121 -13.13 -5.84 4.38
N LYS A 122 -12.72 -6.98 3.80
CA LYS A 122 -12.95 -8.31 4.37
C LYS A 122 -12.24 -8.46 5.72
N GLY A 123 -11.01 -7.96 5.84
CA GLY A 123 -10.22 -7.98 7.07
C GLY A 123 -10.89 -7.24 8.21
N VAL A 124 -11.46 -6.07 7.97
CA VAL A 124 -12.22 -5.31 8.98
C VAL A 124 -13.47 -6.07 9.44
N ILE A 125 -14.24 -6.64 8.51
CA ILE A 125 -15.43 -7.44 8.84
C ILE A 125 -15.06 -8.65 9.72
N LEU A 126 -14.03 -9.40 9.32
CA LEU A 126 -13.54 -10.55 10.10
C LEU A 126 -12.96 -10.12 11.46
N GLY A 127 -12.33 -8.94 11.52
CA GLY A 127 -11.85 -8.35 12.76
C GLY A 127 -12.97 -8.03 13.73
N VAL A 128 -14.07 -7.43 13.25
CA VAL A 128 -15.28 -7.17 14.07
C VAL A 128 -15.88 -8.46 14.58
N LEU A 129 -16.04 -9.48 13.72
CA LEU A 129 -16.53 -10.80 14.12
C LEU A 129 -15.63 -11.43 15.19
N GLY A 130 -14.29 -11.35 15.03
CA GLY A 130 -13.33 -11.80 16.02
C GLY A 130 -13.46 -11.09 17.36
N THR A 131 -13.66 -9.77 17.33
CA THR A 131 -13.82 -8.97 18.55
C THR A 131 -15.15 -9.23 19.25
N VAL A 132 -16.25 -9.34 18.52
CA VAL A 132 -17.58 -9.46 19.13
C VAL A 132 -17.90 -10.90 19.54
N ILE A 133 -17.33 -11.89 18.85
CA ILE A 133 -17.64 -13.31 19.11
C ILE A 133 -16.47 -14.02 19.81
N LEU A 134 -15.28 -14.00 19.18
CA LEU A 134 -14.15 -14.81 19.68
C LEU A 134 -13.57 -14.24 20.97
N LEU A 135 -13.35 -12.93 21.03
CA LEU A 135 -12.73 -12.29 22.18
C LEU A 135 -13.52 -12.48 23.50
N PRO A 136 -14.86 -12.27 23.56
CA PRO A 136 -15.65 -12.55 24.76
C PRO A 136 -15.54 -14.00 25.20
N CYS A 137 -15.58 -14.96 24.28
CA CYS A 137 -15.44 -16.39 24.60
C CYS A 137 -14.09 -16.69 25.25
N VAL A 138 -13.00 -16.15 24.68
CA VAL A 138 -11.64 -16.37 25.21
C VAL A 138 -11.47 -15.71 26.58
N ILE A 139 -11.99 -14.47 26.75
CA ILE A 139 -11.96 -13.78 28.05
C ILE A 139 -12.68 -14.60 29.10
N ARG A 140 -13.88 -15.13 28.81
CA ARG A 140 -14.64 -15.93 29.76
C ARG A 140 -13.96 -17.24 30.14
N ILE A 141 -13.34 -17.93 29.19
CA ILE A 141 -12.58 -19.17 29.45
C ILE A 141 -11.36 -18.89 30.34
N LEU A 142 -10.67 -17.78 30.10
CA LEU A 142 -9.44 -17.40 30.79
C LEU A 142 -9.65 -16.43 31.97
N ASP A 143 -10.89 -16.17 32.36
CA ASP A 143 -11.26 -15.20 33.39
C ASP A 143 -10.47 -15.37 34.71
N ARG A 144 -10.36 -16.61 35.22
CA ARG A 144 -9.56 -16.92 36.43
C ARG A 144 -8.08 -16.61 36.28
N ALA A 145 -7.52 -16.76 35.09
CA ALA A 145 -6.13 -16.46 34.80
C ALA A 145 -5.92 -14.95 34.68
N LEU A 146 -6.88 -14.23 34.09
CA LEU A 146 -6.87 -12.78 34.00
C LEU A 146 -6.89 -12.13 35.39
N GLU A 147 -7.73 -12.61 36.30
CA GLU A 147 -7.75 -12.11 37.68
C GLU A 147 -6.42 -12.31 38.40
N LYS A 148 -5.77 -13.48 38.23
CA LYS A 148 -4.46 -13.78 38.87
C LYS A 148 -3.32 -12.93 38.33
N THR A 149 -3.42 -12.46 37.08
CA THR A 149 -2.38 -11.67 36.42
C THR A 149 -2.73 -10.15 36.41
N SER A 150 -3.78 -9.76 37.14
CA SER A 150 -4.22 -8.38 37.22
C SER A 150 -3.21 -7.53 38.00
N HIS A 151 -2.93 -6.33 37.51
CA HIS A 151 -2.08 -5.33 38.12
C HIS A 151 -2.65 -3.91 37.89
N LYS A 152 -2.18 -2.96 38.65
CA LYS A 152 -2.58 -1.55 38.41
C LYS A 152 -1.90 -1.06 37.15
N PRO A 153 -2.63 -0.34 36.25
CA PRO A 153 -2.02 0.28 35.08
C PRO A 153 -0.83 1.17 35.49
N LEU A 154 0.29 1.04 34.78
CA LEU A 154 1.48 1.84 35.05
C LEU A 154 1.35 3.28 34.58
N LEU A 155 0.44 3.54 33.64
CA LEU A 155 0.23 4.89 33.11
C LEU A 155 -0.45 5.79 34.16
N PRO A 156 0.10 6.99 34.38
CA PRO A 156 -0.52 7.95 35.27
C PRO A 156 -1.87 8.43 34.71
N SER A 157 -2.78 8.78 35.60
CA SER A 157 -4.09 9.33 35.23
C SER A 157 -3.97 10.54 34.28
N VAL A 158 -4.60 10.48 33.14
CA VAL A 158 -4.68 11.58 32.16
C VAL A 158 -5.65 12.71 32.58
N ALA A 159 -6.18 12.65 33.78
CA ALA A 159 -7.10 13.69 34.33
C ALA A 159 -6.55 15.10 34.25
N GLY A 160 -5.22 15.27 34.39
CA GLY A 160 -4.54 16.56 34.24
C GLY A 160 -4.64 17.11 32.82
N ILE A 161 -4.42 16.24 31.83
CA ILE A 161 -4.52 16.59 30.39
C ILE A 161 -5.97 16.95 30.04
N SER A 162 -6.92 16.17 30.50
CA SER A 162 -8.35 16.41 30.27
C SER A 162 -8.77 17.81 30.85
N LYS A 163 -8.36 18.13 32.07
CA LYS A 163 -8.62 19.45 32.68
C LYS A 163 -7.94 20.58 31.91
N PHE A 164 -6.71 20.37 31.41
CA PHE A 164 -6.01 21.37 30.62
C PHE A 164 -6.72 21.64 29.30
N VAL A 165 -7.11 20.58 28.58
CA VAL A 165 -7.83 20.67 27.29
C VAL A 165 -9.18 21.39 27.49
N THR A 166 -9.98 20.97 28.47
CA THR A 166 -11.28 21.58 28.73
C THR A 166 -11.17 23.03 29.18
N LYS A 167 -10.12 23.39 29.92
CA LYS A 167 -9.88 24.78 30.34
C LYS A 167 -9.46 25.68 29.20
N HIS A 168 -8.66 25.18 28.23
CA HIS A 168 -8.03 25.99 27.19
C HIS A 168 -8.58 25.65 25.78
N TYR A 169 -9.76 25.07 25.66
CA TYR A 169 -10.30 24.56 24.38
C TYR A 169 -10.32 25.61 23.25
N LYS A 170 -10.64 26.88 23.54
CA LYS A 170 -10.66 27.96 22.55
C LYS A 170 -9.27 28.26 21.98
N VAL A 171 -8.27 28.33 22.86
CA VAL A 171 -6.88 28.59 22.45
C VAL A 171 -6.33 27.40 21.65
N LEU A 172 -6.57 26.18 22.13
CA LEU A 172 -6.15 24.95 21.43
C LEU A 172 -6.79 24.83 20.06
N PHE A 173 -8.07 25.22 19.94
CA PHE A 173 -8.75 25.24 18.64
C PHE A 173 -8.10 26.24 17.67
N VAL A 174 -7.78 27.46 18.10
CA VAL A 174 -7.10 28.45 17.28
C VAL A 174 -5.70 27.97 16.87
N VAL A 175 -4.94 27.40 17.81
CA VAL A 175 -3.61 26.84 17.56
C VAL A 175 -3.70 25.72 16.50
N LEU A 176 -4.69 24.85 16.60
CA LEU A 176 -4.90 23.77 15.62
C LEU A 176 -5.13 24.34 14.21
N ILE A 177 -6.01 25.36 14.09
CA ILE A 177 -6.27 26.01 12.79
C ILE A 177 -5.00 26.66 12.22
N VAL A 178 -4.24 27.35 13.07
CA VAL A 178 -2.97 27.97 12.63
C VAL A 178 -1.98 26.91 12.16
N LEU A 179 -1.90 25.74 12.81
CA LEU A 179 -1.06 24.62 12.37
C LEU A 179 -1.52 23.99 11.06
N CYS A 180 -2.81 24.10 10.69
CA CYS A 180 -3.28 23.64 9.39
C CYS A 180 -2.70 24.43 8.21
N ILE A 181 -2.32 25.70 8.41
CA ILE A 181 -1.77 26.54 7.32
C ILE A 181 -0.45 25.97 6.78
N PRO A 182 0.61 25.77 7.62
CA PRO A 182 1.85 25.14 7.13
C PRO A 182 1.65 23.70 6.68
N ALA A 183 0.72 22.95 7.29
CA ALA A 183 0.39 21.60 6.86
C ALA A 183 -0.20 21.57 5.46
N PHE A 184 -1.12 22.48 5.14
CA PHE A 184 -1.70 22.63 3.80
C PHE A 184 -0.66 23.05 2.76
N TYR A 185 0.23 23.98 3.13
CA TYR A 185 1.34 24.37 2.26
C TYR A 185 2.26 23.17 1.98
N GLY A 186 2.66 22.42 3.00
CA GLY A 186 3.48 21.22 2.85
C GLY A 186 2.80 20.13 1.99
N TYR A 187 1.50 19.92 2.20
CA TYR A 187 0.73 18.95 1.43
C TYR A 187 0.72 19.23 -0.08
N ASN A 188 0.62 20.51 -0.46
CA ASN A 188 0.61 20.90 -1.88
C ASN A 188 2.01 20.93 -2.52
N ASN A 189 3.07 21.04 -1.71
CA ASN A 189 4.45 21.13 -2.21
C ASN A 189 5.26 19.85 -2.00
N VAL A 190 4.65 18.79 -1.47
CA VAL A 190 5.33 17.49 -1.32
C VAL A 190 5.43 16.83 -2.69
N GLY A 191 6.65 16.52 -3.12
CA GLY A 191 6.90 15.74 -4.33
C GLY A 191 6.38 14.32 -4.14
N LYS A 192 5.65 13.82 -5.13
CA LYS A 192 5.17 12.43 -5.18
C LYS A 192 6.00 11.70 -6.22
N TYR A 193 6.60 10.59 -5.85
CA TYR A 193 7.26 9.71 -6.81
C TYR A 193 6.47 8.41 -6.95
N TYR A 194 6.45 7.89 -8.17
CA TYR A 194 5.73 6.66 -8.51
C TYR A 194 6.70 5.52 -8.85
N ASP A 195 8.00 5.78 -8.72
CA ASP A 195 9.03 4.78 -8.99
C ASP A 195 9.10 3.77 -7.85
N MET A 196 8.61 2.57 -8.10
CA MET A 196 8.68 1.47 -7.13
C MET A 196 10.10 0.92 -6.97
N SER A 197 10.98 1.13 -7.95
CA SER A 197 12.38 0.69 -7.88
C SER A 197 13.18 1.50 -6.85
N ALA A 198 12.80 2.75 -6.61
CA ALA A 198 13.39 3.60 -5.58
C ALA A 198 13.17 3.07 -4.13
N CYS A 199 12.18 2.21 -3.93
CA CYS A 199 11.92 1.55 -2.65
C CYS A 199 12.80 0.32 -2.40
N LEU A 200 13.57 -0.13 -3.39
CA LEU A 200 14.43 -1.30 -3.26
C LEU A 200 15.70 -0.97 -2.44
N PRO A 201 16.22 -1.95 -1.67
CA PRO A 201 17.49 -1.76 -0.98
C PRO A 201 18.62 -1.40 -1.94
N GLN A 202 19.41 -0.40 -1.57
CA GLN A 202 20.50 0.12 -2.41
C GLN A 202 21.65 -0.88 -2.60
N GLU A 203 21.69 -1.93 -1.77
CA GLU A 203 22.68 -3.01 -1.86
C GLU A 203 22.42 -4.01 -2.97
N LEU A 204 21.21 -4.02 -3.55
CA LEU A 204 20.88 -4.93 -4.64
C LEU A 204 21.72 -4.66 -5.88
N GLU A 205 22.22 -5.73 -6.50
CA GLU A 205 23.05 -5.66 -7.69
C GLU A 205 22.35 -4.94 -8.87
N SER A 206 21.05 -5.14 -9.02
CA SER A 206 20.24 -4.47 -10.04
C SER A 206 20.15 -2.94 -9.80
N VAL A 207 20.04 -2.51 -8.54
CA VAL A 207 20.00 -1.08 -8.20
C VAL A 207 21.35 -0.44 -8.45
N LYS A 208 22.45 -1.11 -8.02
CA LYS A 208 23.82 -0.65 -8.29
C LYS A 208 24.12 -0.57 -9.79
N ALA A 209 23.67 -1.56 -10.58
CA ALA A 209 23.83 -1.57 -12.02
C ALA A 209 23.08 -0.39 -12.68
N ASN A 210 21.83 -0.15 -12.30
CA ASN A 210 21.05 1.00 -12.78
C ASN A 210 21.68 2.34 -12.42
N THR A 211 22.13 2.50 -11.17
CA THR A 211 22.84 3.71 -10.74
C THR A 211 24.10 3.94 -11.57
N LYS A 212 24.87 2.88 -11.80
CA LYS A 212 26.10 2.97 -12.61
C LYS A 212 25.82 3.29 -14.08
N LEU A 213 24.72 2.76 -14.65
CA LEU A 213 24.27 3.13 -16.00
C LEU A 213 23.90 4.61 -16.08
N SER A 214 23.13 5.10 -15.12
CA SER A 214 22.75 6.51 -15.07
C SER A 214 23.94 7.45 -14.91
N GLU A 215 24.89 7.13 -14.01
CA GLU A 215 26.06 7.96 -13.74
C GLU A 215 27.11 7.93 -14.87
N THR A 216 27.20 6.82 -15.61
CA THR A 216 28.28 6.64 -16.61
C THR A 216 27.81 6.99 -18.01
N PHE A 217 26.56 6.70 -18.35
CA PHE A 217 26.02 6.81 -19.70
C PHE A 217 24.87 7.80 -19.82
N ASP A 218 24.47 8.48 -18.74
CA ASP A 218 23.29 9.34 -18.67
C ASP A 218 21.99 8.65 -19.10
N VAL A 219 21.89 7.33 -18.83
CA VAL A 219 20.71 6.52 -19.14
C VAL A 219 19.98 6.18 -17.84
N SER A 220 18.82 6.77 -17.66
CA SER A 220 17.99 6.56 -16.46
C SER A 220 16.75 5.72 -16.74
N THR A 221 16.20 5.79 -17.95
CA THR A 221 15.03 5.04 -18.36
C THR A 221 15.21 4.45 -19.74
N ASN A 222 14.71 3.22 -19.94
CA ASN A 222 14.64 2.60 -21.25
C ASN A 222 13.17 2.36 -21.61
N HIS A 223 12.77 2.84 -22.80
CA HIS A 223 11.46 2.54 -23.39
C HIS A 223 11.59 1.39 -24.37
N LEU A 224 10.69 0.44 -24.28
CA LEU A 224 10.52 -0.63 -25.25
C LEU A 224 9.32 -0.27 -26.13
N VAL A 225 9.55 -0.14 -27.41
CA VAL A 225 8.53 0.18 -28.40
C VAL A 225 8.36 -1.01 -29.32
N LEU A 226 7.12 -1.43 -29.52
CA LEU A 226 6.75 -2.44 -30.48
C LEU A 226 6.22 -1.73 -31.73
N VAL A 227 6.79 -2.08 -32.87
CA VAL A 227 6.40 -1.58 -34.20
C VAL A 227 5.96 -2.78 -35.02
N ASP A 228 4.91 -2.64 -35.84
CA ASP A 228 4.46 -3.71 -36.71
C ASP A 228 5.59 -4.18 -37.63
N ALA A 229 5.72 -5.50 -37.81
CA ALA A 229 6.77 -6.07 -38.64
C ALA A 229 6.61 -5.72 -40.11
N ASP A 230 5.38 -5.36 -40.56
CA ASP A 230 5.05 -4.99 -41.95
C ASP A 230 5.44 -3.53 -42.30
N VAL A 231 5.83 -2.71 -41.30
CA VAL A 231 6.30 -1.34 -41.57
C VAL A 231 7.57 -1.39 -42.40
N PRO A 232 7.64 -0.67 -43.54
CA PRO A 232 8.81 -0.68 -44.39
C PRO A 232 10.07 -0.20 -43.69
N GLN A 233 11.21 -0.86 -43.90
CA GLN A 233 12.50 -0.51 -43.30
C GLN A 233 12.82 0.98 -43.40
N LYS A 234 12.52 1.62 -44.52
CA LYS A 234 12.73 3.05 -44.75
C LYS A 234 11.97 3.90 -43.76
N ASP A 235 10.73 3.50 -43.43
CA ASP A 235 9.86 4.24 -42.53
C ASP A 235 10.27 4.02 -41.07
N VAL A 236 10.75 2.83 -40.73
CA VAL A 236 11.36 2.52 -39.42
C VAL A 236 12.63 3.36 -39.18
N VAL A 237 13.50 3.49 -40.19
CA VAL A 237 14.69 4.34 -40.08
C VAL A 237 14.30 5.82 -39.90
N ALA A 238 13.34 6.31 -40.69
CA ALA A 238 12.87 7.68 -40.55
C ALA A 238 12.23 7.95 -39.18
N MET A 239 11.43 7.01 -38.68
CA MET A 239 10.87 7.04 -37.33
C MET A 239 11.95 7.06 -36.25
N THR A 240 12.98 6.21 -36.38
CA THR A 240 14.12 6.15 -35.47
C THR A 240 14.86 7.49 -35.42
N ASP A 241 15.08 8.13 -36.57
CA ASP A 241 15.74 9.43 -36.68
C ASP A 241 14.89 10.52 -36.01
N GLU A 242 13.57 10.57 -36.28
CA GLU A 242 12.67 11.52 -35.58
C GLU A 242 12.66 11.32 -34.06
N MET A 243 12.62 10.07 -33.59
CA MET A 243 12.63 9.76 -32.16
C MET A 243 13.94 10.14 -31.49
N ALA A 244 15.06 10.06 -32.21
CA ALA A 244 16.37 10.43 -31.69
C ALA A 244 16.50 11.97 -31.48
N GLU A 245 15.66 12.78 -32.13
CA GLU A 245 15.62 14.24 -31.96
C GLU A 245 14.76 14.67 -30.78
N VAL A 246 13.99 13.79 -30.16
CA VAL A 246 13.15 14.09 -29.00
C VAL A 246 14.01 14.43 -27.79
N ASP A 247 13.63 15.47 -27.07
CA ASP A 247 14.39 15.97 -25.91
C ASP A 247 14.57 14.89 -24.83
N GLY A 248 15.82 14.73 -24.37
CA GLY A 248 16.20 13.72 -23.38
C GLY A 248 16.38 12.29 -23.92
N VAL A 249 16.17 12.03 -25.22
CA VAL A 249 16.50 10.76 -25.83
C VAL A 249 18.02 10.73 -26.10
N LYS A 250 18.70 9.69 -25.60
CA LYS A 250 20.13 9.50 -25.81
C LYS A 250 20.44 8.59 -26.98
N GLN A 251 19.63 7.57 -27.16
CA GLN A 251 19.85 6.58 -28.20
C GLN A 251 18.55 5.87 -28.56
N VAL A 252 18.34 5.60 -29.82
CA VAL A 252 17.28 4.75 -30.35
C VAL A 252 17.94 3.59 -31.09
N LEU A 253 17.62 2.37 -30.69
CA LEU A 253 18.16 1.15 -31.28
C LEU A 253 17.00 0.33 -31.87
N SER A 254 17.06 0.08 -33.16
CA SER A 254 16.24 -0.90 -33.87
C SER A 254 17.13 -1.74 -34.76
N ILE A 255 16.66 -2.91 -35.20
CA ILE A 255 17.41 -3.74 -36.17
C ILE A 255 17.72 -2.90 -37.42
N ASP A 256 16.71 -2.24 -37.95
CA ASP A 256 16.81 -1.46 -39.16
C ASP A 256 17.75 -0.26 -39.04
N SER A 257 17.82 0.39 -37.86
CA SER A 257 18.77 1.47 -37.60
C SER A 257 20.20 0.99 -37.47
N LEU A 258 20.43 -0.20 -36.92
CA LEU A 258 21.75 -0.82 -36.79
C LEU A 258 22.31 -1.29 -38.13
N LEU A 259 21.46 -1.81 -39.01
CA LEU A 259 21.84 -2.28 -40.33
C LEU A 259 22.02 -1.12 -41.33
N GLY A 260 21.27 -0.04 -41.14
CA GLY A 260 21.19 1.06 -42.10
C GLY A 260 20.48 0.68 -43.39
N ALA A 261 20.04 1.62 -44.18
CA ALA A 261 19.17 1.44 -45.35
C ALA A 261 19.75 0.62 -46.49
N GLY A 262 20.95 0.06 -46.36
CA GLY A 262 21.64 -0.67 -47.46
C GLY A 262 22.06 -2.10 -47.15
N ILE A 263 21.85 -2.60 -45.92
CA ILE A 263 22.27 -3.93 -45.52
C ILE A 263 21.04 -4.84 -45.41
N PRO A 264 20.96 -5.94 -46.17
CA PRO A 264 19.86 -6.88 -46.05
C PRO A 264 19.82 -7.58 -44.69
N GLU A 265 18.64 -7.77 -44.09
CA GLU A 265 18.43 -8.51 -42.85
C GLU A 265 19.05 -9.92 -42.83
N SER A 266 19.20 -10.52 -44.00
CA SER A 266 19.79 -11.88 -44.17
C SER A 266 21.26 -11.99 -43.69
N ILE A 267 21.90 -10.89 -43.33
CA ILE A 267 23.28 -10.90 -42.80
C ILE A 267 23.27 -10.98 -41.27
N VAL A 268 22.14 -10.69 -40.62
CA VAL A 268 22.01 -10.79 -39.17
C VAL A 268 21.84 -12.25 -38.76
N PRO A 269 22.58 -12.74 -37.76
CA PRO A 269 22.34 -14.10 -37.26
C PRO A 269 20.88 -14.28 -36.79
N ASP A 270 20.27 -15.40 -37.17
CA ASP A 270 18.89 -15.74 -36.86
C ASP A 270 18.60 -15.66 -35.32
N GLU A 271 19.58 -15.97 -34.50
CA GLU A 271 19.49 -15.88 -33.03
C GLU A 271 19.19 -14.44 -32.53
N ILE A 272 19.83 -13.43 -33.14
CA ILE A 272 19.62 -12.02 -32.79
C ILE A 272 18.32 -11.52 -33.43
N LEU A 273 18.06 -11.91 -34.65
CA LEU A 273 16.86 -11.50 -35.36
C LEU A 273 15.60 -11.97 -34.63
N SER A 274 15.58 -13.24 -34.19
CA SER A 274 14.43 -13.81 -33.48
C SER A 274 14.15 -13.21 -32.11
N GLU A 275 15.13 -12.56 -31.45
CA GLU A 275 14.93 -11.87 -30.19
C GLU A 275 14.38 -10.45 -30.36
N LEU A 276 14.63 -9.83 -31.52
CA LEU A 276 14.26 -8.42 -31.76
C LEU A 276 13.13 -8.26 -32.79
N LYS A 277 12.81 -9.32 -33.57
CA LYS A 277 11.75 -9.30 -34.55
C LYS A 277 10.99 -10.65 -34.55
N SER A 278 9.67 -10.54 -34.47
CA SER A 278 8.73 -11.65 -34.63
C SER A 278 7.99 -11.56 -35.98
N ASP A 279 7.07 -12.48 -36.23
CA ASP A 279 6.22 -12.43 -37.45
C ASP A 279 5.27 -11.22 -37.44
N GLU A 280 4.91 -10.70 -36.28
CA GLU A 280 3.94 -9.61 -36.11
C GLU A 280 4.59 -8.27 -35.69
N TYR A 281 5.69 -8.29 -34.93
CA TYR A 281 6.28 -7.09 -34.33
C TYR A 281 7.80 -7.07 -34.40
N GLN A 282 8.36 -5.88 -34.48
CA GLN A 282 9.77 -5.62 -34.22
C GLN A 282 9.96 -4.73 -32.99
N LEU A 283 11.03 -5.00 -32.24
CA LEU A 283 11.35 -4.31 -30.99
C LEU A 283 12.31 -3.15 -31.25
N MET A 284 11.94 -1.98 -30.73
CA MET A 284 12.82 -0.81 -30.71
C MET A 284 13.11 -0.44 -29.25
N LEU A 285 14.37 -0.14 -28.93
CA LEU A 285 14.83 0.28 -27.62
C LEU A 285 15.21 1.76 -27.64
N ILE A 286 14.58 2.55 -26.79
CA ILE A 286 14.88 3.98 -26.65
C ILE A 286 15.44 4.22 -25.26
N SER A 287 16.67 4.74 -25.19
CA SER A 287 17.32 5.10 -23.94
C SER A 287 17.14 6.59 -23.67
N SER A 288 16.67 6.93 -22.46
CA SER A 288 16.39 8.30 -22.02
C SER A 288 17.22 8.69 -20.80
N GLU A 289 17.61 9.96 -20.72
CA GLU A 289 18.23 10.53 -19.53
C GLU A 289 17.23 10.82 -18.41
N TYR A 290 15.96 10.93 -18.72
CA TYR A 290 14.93 11.27 -17.76
C TYR A 290 14.64 10.10 -16.81
N ILE A 291 14.44 10.45 -15.52
CA ILE A 291 14.13 9.49 -14.48
C ILE A 291 12.69 8.98 -14.69
N ILE A 292 12.51 7.68 -14.52
CA ILE A 292 11.20 7.01 -14.60
C ILE A 292 10.17 7.71 -13.71
N SER A 293 8.95 7.83 -14.19
CA SER A 293 7.83 8.46 -13.46
C SER A 293 8.00 9.96 -13.16
N SER A 294 8.84 10.67 -13.91
CA SER A 294 8.94 12.13 -13.88
C SER A 294 7.99 12.79 -14.90
N ASP A 295 7.66 14.07 -14.67
CA ASP A 295 6.86 14.82 -15.65
C ASP A 295 7.61 15.01 -16.99
N ALA A 296 8.93 14.97 -16.96
CA ALA A 296 9.77 15.05 -18.15
C ALA A 296 9.63 13.77 -18.99
N VAL A 297 9.76 12.60 -18.38
CA VAL A 297 9.60 11.32 -19.09
C VAL A 297 8.18 11.14 -19.61
N ASN A 298 7.16 11.61 -18.91
CA ASN A 298 5.77 11.53 -19.37
C ASN A 298 5.56 12.37 -20.63
N ARG A 299 6.08 13.61 -20.69
CA ARG A 299 6.04 14.44 -21.90
C ARG A 299 6.80 13.79 -23.05
N GLN A 300 7.98 13.23 -22.78
CA GLN A 300 8.76 12.50 -23.77
C GLN A 300 7.97 11.32 -24.35
N ILE A 301 7.27 10.54 -23.49
CA ILE A 301 6.40 9.44 -23.95
C ILE A 301 5.28 9.95 -24.85
N ASP A 302 4.66 11.10 -24.51
CA ASP A 302 3.61 11.69 -25.34
C ASP A 302 4.15 12.11 -26.72
N GLU A 303 5.34 12.73 -26.78
CA GLU A 303 6.01 13.10 -28.04
C GLU A 303 6.40 11.87 -28.87
N LEU A 304 6.94 10.83 -28.25
CA LEU A 304 7.26 9.55 -28.92
C LEU A 304 6.01 8.88 -29.48
N ASN A 305 4.89 8.91 -28.74
CA ASN A 305 3.60 8.37 -29.21
C ASN A 305 3.03 9.16 -30.39
N GLU A 306 3.23 10.48 -30.43
CA GLU A 306 2.83 11.29 -31.59
C GLU A 306 3.64 10.95 -32.85
N ILE A 307 4.92 10.63 -32.68
CA ILE A 307 5.75 10.15 -33.80
C ILE A 307 5.25 8.78 -34.28
N LEU A 308 5.02 7.83 -33.38
CA LEU A 308 4.49 6.49 -33.72
C LEU A 308 3.22 6.58 -34.55
N LYS A 309 2.26 7.40 -34.15
CA LYS A 309 0.99 7.61 -34.89
C LYS A 309 1.13 8.12 -36.33
N LYS A 310 2.28 8.65 -36.71
CA LYS A 310 2.51 9.09 -38.09
C LYS A 310 2.84 7.92 -39.03
N TYR A 311 3.31 6.81 -38.46
CA TYR A 311 3.81 5.65 -39.21
C TYR A 311 2.90 4.40 -39.04
N ASP A 312 1.81 4.51 -38.24
CA ASP A 312 0.75 3.51 -38.08
C ASP A 312 -0.15 3.40 -39.32
#